data_1ee4a1494d8c65b594c87d8355f7195a
#
_entry.id   1ee4a1494d8c65b594c87d8355f7195a
#
_cell.length_a   1.000
_cell.length_b   1.000
_cell.length_c   1.000
_cell.angle_alpha   90.00
_cell.angle_beta   90.00
_cell.angle_gamma   90.00
#
_symmetry.space_group_name_H-M   'P 1'
#
loop_
_entity.id
_entity.type
_entity.pdbx_description
1 polymer ?
#
loop_
_entity_poly.entity_id
_entity_poly.type
_entity_poly.pdbx_seq_one_letter_code
_entity_poly.pdbx_strand_id
1 'polypeptide(L)'
;MFASRQHILPAAALVLVLSLTACGGGSAAPTAAPSAEASPSESSTPSAGVLSSFTATDLEGNTVDQSILEGHKLTMVNVWGTFCPPCKEEMPDLAALHTEYAEKGVQIVGIVSDVLTQDGSLDEALVEDARTIASGSGVTYTNLLPSQDLYGLLGQIYALPSTFFVDETGNQVGTLYMGAKDKDGWAAVIDELLEEVE
;
A
#
# COMPACT_ATOMS: atom_id res chain seq x y z
N MET A 1 -4.07 10.51 53.46
CA MET A 1 -3.58 9.56 54.49
C MET A 1 -3.46 8.21 53.81
N PHE A 2 -2.33 7.53 54.06
CA PHE A 2 -1.85 6.21 53.55
C PHE A 2 -1.21 6.27 52.16
N ALA A 3 0.03 6.37 52.08
CA ALA A 3 1.26 5.71 52.58
C ALA A 3 1.83 4.79 51.49
N SER A 4 2.92 5.29 51.01
CA SER A 4 4.07 4.70 50.31
C SER A 4 4.40 3.25 50.69
N ARG A 5 4.79 2.43 49.67
CA ARG A 5 5.77 1.37 49.87
C ARG A 5 6.64 1.20 48.62
N GLN A 6 7.84 1.74 48.76
CA GLN A 6 9.01 1.36 47.97
C GLN A 6 9.51 -0.03 48.41
N HIS A 7 9.89 -0.88 47.50
CA HIS A 7 10.81 -1.99 47.78
C HIS A 7 12.02 -1.94 46.82
N ILE A 8 13.15 -1.82 47.49
CA ILE A 8 14.53 -1.70 46.99
C ILE A 8 15.14 -3.10 46.89
N LEU A 9 15.81 -3.37 45.74
CA LEU A 9 16.99 -4.19 45.39
C LEU A 9 17.37 -5.45 46.23
N PRO A 10 18.09 -6.45 45.68
CA PRO A 10 19.50 -6.25 45.37
C PRO A 10 20.05 -6.91 44.09
N ALA A 11 21.21 -6.38 43.68
CA ALA A 11 22.14 -6.86 42.69
C ALA A 11 22.85 -8.14 43.15
N ALA A 12 23.19 -9.05 42.23
CA ALA A 12 24.23 -10.05 42.41
C ALA A 12 25.03 -10.18 41.14
N ALA A 13 26.27 -9.78 41.20
CA ALA A 13 27.35 -10.05 40.28
C ALA A 13 27.99 -11.41 40.61
N LEU A 14 28.41 -12.17 39.61
CA LEU A 14 29.55 -13.07 39.72
C LEU A 14 29.99 -13.61 38.34
N VAL A 15 31.17 -13.18 37.91
CA VAL A 15 32.48 -13.89 37.72
C VAL A 15 32.64 -14.76 36.47
N LEU A 16 33.43 -14.24 35.61
CA LEU A 16 34.58 -14.66 34.79
C LEU A 16 35.03 -16.11 34.89
N VAL A 17 35.14 -16.82 33.74
CA VAL A 17 36.19 -17.83 33.50
C VAL A 17 36.68 -17.73 32.06
N LEU A 18 37.97 -17.33 31.91
CA LEU A 18 38.81 -17.52 30.74
C LEU A 18 39.28 -18.99 30.68
N SER A 19 39.28 -19.57 29.51
CA SER A 19 40.22 -20.66 29.20
C SER A 19 40.70 -20.54 27.75
N LEU A 20 41.96 -20.12 27.62
CA LEU A 20 42.78 -20.28 26.43
C LEU A 20 43.21 -21.76 26.32
N THR A 21 43.17 -22.31 25.12
CA THR A 21 44.07 -23.39 24.73
C THR A 21 44.49 -23.15 23.27
N ALA A 22 45.80 -23.10 23.11
CA ALA A 22 46.52 -22.89 21.86
C ALA A 22 47.07 -24.22 21.31
N CYS A 23 47.60 -24.14 20.08
CA CYS A 23 48.47 -25.06 19.31
C CYS A 23 47.74 -26.09 18.45
N GLY A 24 48.07 -26.12 17.19
CA GLY A 24 49.20 -26.42 16.38
C GLY A 24 48.89 -26.48 14.89
N GLY A 25 49.69 -25.99 14.14
CA GLY A 25 50.46 -25.97 12.99
C GLY A 25 50.19 -27.00 11.89
N GLY A 26 50.19 -26.53 10.64
CA GLY A 26 50.18 -27.36 9.43
C GLY A 26 50.15 -26.47 8.19
N SER A 27 51.34 -26.17 7.69
CA SER A 27 51.61 -25.43 6.44
C SER A 27 51.34 -26.34 5.24
N ALA A 28 50.58 -25.86 4.25
CA ALA A 28 50.76 -26.14 2.81
C ALA A 28 49.87 -25.23 1.98
N ALA A 29 50.47 -24.39 1.20
CA ALA A 29 49.89 -23.69 0.04
C ALA A 29 50.43 -24.33 -1.24
N PRO A 30 50.05 -23.91 -2.47
CA PRO A 30 48.78 -23.44 -2.99
C PRO A 30 48.35 -24.28 -4.23
N THR A 31 47.11 -24.27 -4.58
CA THR A 31 46.72 -24.60 -5.96
C THR A 31 45.59 -23.67 -6.35
N ALA A 32 45.88 -23.00 -7.46
CA ALA A 32 45.07 -21.95 -8.06
C ALA A 32 43.70 -22.43 -8.56
N ALA A 33 42.77 -21.49 -8.53
CA ALA A 33 41.41 -21.49 -9.03
C ALA A 33 41.23 -21.89 -10.51
N PRO A 34 40.00 -22.14 -10.94
CA PRO A 34 39.42 -21.02 -11.67
C PRO A 34 38.08 -20.52 -11.08
N SER A 35 38.02 -19.23 -11.02
CA SER A 35 36.83 -18.43 -10.87
C SER A 35 35.78 -18.85 -11.91
N ALA A 36 34.67 -19.40 -11.45
CA ALA A 36 33.43 -19.43 -12.19
C ALA A 36 32.54 -18.38 -11.52
N GLU A 37 32.53 -17.20 -12.09
CA GLU A 37 31.44 -16.23 -11.89
C GLU A 37 30.14 -16.89 -12.34
N ALA A 38 29.42 -17.46 -11.41
CA ALA A 38 28.00 -17.68 -11.57
C ALA A 38 27.32 -16.37 -11.20
N SER A 39 27.13 -15.51 -12.22
CA SER A 39 26.15 -14.46 -12.19
C SER A 39 24.79 -15.12 -11.92
N PRO A 40 24.08 -14.79 -10.85
CA PRO A 40 22.68 -15.15 -10.76
C PRO A 40 21.98 -14.35 -11.86
N SER A 41 21.59 -15.03 -12.93
CA SER A 41 20.57 -14.55 -13.84
C SER A 41 19.32 -14.45 -12.99
N GLU A 42 19.01 -13.26 -12.48
CA GLU A 42 17.69 -12.91 -12.02
C GLU A 42 16.76 -13.03 -13.22
N SER A 43 16.20 -14.23 -13.36
CA SER A 43 14.99 -14.42 -14.13
C SER A 43 13.91 -13.66 -13.36
N SER A 44 13.78 -12.38 -13.65
CA SER A 44 12.61 -11.60 -13.28
C SER A 44 11.44 -12.18 -14.09
N THR A 45 10.78 -13.18 -13.51
CA THR A 45 9.37 -13.45 -13.83
C THR A 45 8.68 -12.13 -13.60
N PRO A 46 7.99 -11.53 -14.59
CA PRO A 46 7.21 -10.33 -14.34
C PRO A 46 6.25 -10.66 -13.20
N SER A 47 6.44 -10.02 -12.06
CA SER A 47 5.46 -10.06 -10.98
C SER A 47 4.19 -9.48 -11.56
N ALA A 48 3.09 -10.25 -11.55
CA ALA A 48 1.80 -9.72 -11.96
C ALA A 48 1.57 -8.41 -11.20
N GLY A 49 1.17 -7.36 -11.89
CA GLY A 49 0.95 -6.05 -11.28
C GLY A 49 -0.10 -6.13 -10.17
N VAL A 50 -0.04 -5.22 -9.23
CA VAL A 50 -0.90 -5.21 -8.02
C VAL A 50 -2.40 -5.15 -8.35
N LEU A 51 -2.77 -4.64 -9.55
CA LEU A 51 -4.13 -4.62 -10.09
C LEU A 51 -4.22 -5.19 -11.51
N SER A 52 -3.31 -6.07 -11.90
CA SER A 52 -3.30 -6.66 -13.25
C SER A 52 -4.45 -7.62 -13.53
N SER A 53 -5.13 -8.11 -12.50
CA SER A 53 -6.32 -8.96 -12.60
C SER A 53 -7.12 -8.85 -11.32
N PHE A 54 -8.35 -8.36 -11.42
CA PHE A 54 -9.32 -8.36 -10.33
C PHE A 54 -10.74 -8.27 -10.87
N THR A 55 -11.71 -8.65 -10.05
CA THR A 55 -13.12 -8.38 -10.23
C THR A 55 -13.68 -7.88 -8.91
N ALA A 56 -14.38 -6.76 -8.95
CA ALA A 56 -15.01 -6.13 -7.79
C ALA A 56 -16.38 -5.59 -8.16
N THR A 57 -17.11 -5.10 -7.18
CA THR A 57 -18.33 -4.31 -7.37
C THR A 57 -18.04 -2.88 -6.94
N ASP A 58 -18.58 -1.90 -7.64
CA ASP A 58 -18.49 -0.51 -7.20
C ASP A 58 -19.64 -0.13 -6.24
N LEU A 59 -19.60 1.11 -5.73
CA LEU A 59 -20.66 1.63 -4.84
C LEU A 59 -22.04 1.70 -5.54
N GLU A 60 -22.10 1.76 -6.86
CA GLU A 60 -23.32 1.78 -7.65
C GLU A 60 -23.88 0.39 -7.95
N GLY A 61 -23.12 -0.67 -7.62
CA GLY A 61 -23.51 -2.07 -7.83
C GLY A 61 -23.09 -2.62 -9.19
N ASN A 62 -22.25 -1.92 -9.94
CA ASN A 62 -21.73 -2.40 -11.21
C ASN A 62 -20.53 -3.34 -10.99
N THR A 63 -20.37 -4.34 -11.84
CA THR A 63 -19.16 -5.15 -11.87
C THR A 63 -18.04 -4.37 -12.55
N VAL A 64 -16.88 -4.30 -11.92
CA VAL A 64 -15.67 -3.62 -12.38
C VAL A 64 -14.52 -4.60 -12.35
N ASP A 65 -13.68 -4.59 -13.38
CA ASP A 65 -12.48 -5.40 -13.47
C ASP A 65 -11.28 -4.55 -13.93
N GLN A 66 -10.14 -5.20 -14.19
CA GLN A 66 -8.91 -4.51 -14.59
C GLN A 66 -9.04 -3.68 -15.88
N SER A 67 -10.07 -3.88 -16.70
CA SER A 67 -10.31 -3.06 -17.90
C SER A 67 -10.60 -1.60 -17.58
N ILE A 68 -10.94 -1.27 -16.33
CA ILE A 68 -11.07 0.13 -15.87
C ILE A 68 -9.76 0.91 -16.02
N LEU A 69 -8.62 0.23 -16.05
CA LEU A 69 -7.29 0.85 -16.19
C LEU A 69 -6.94 1.19 -17.65
N GLU A 70 -7.64 0.57 -18.61
CA GLU A 70 -7.34 0.73 -20.05
C GLU A 70 -7.56 2.17 -20.51
N GLY A 71 -6.60 2.68 -21.29
CA GLY A 71 -6.64 4.02 -21.83
C GLY A 71 -6.26 5.13 -20.84
N HIS A 72 -5.86 4.77 -19.62
CA HIS A 72 -5.33 5.68 -18.64
C HIS A 72 -3.84 5.44 -18.42
N LYS A 73 -3.00 6.46 -18.68
CA LYS A 73 -1.55 6.39 -18.47
C LYS A 73 -1.23 6.09 -17.01
N LEU A 74 -2.01 6.68 -16.09
CA LEU A 74 -1.81 6.59 -14.65
C LEU A 74 -3.17 6.54 -13.93
N THR A 75 -3.34 5.55 -13.07
CA THR A 75 -4.48 5.45 -12.17
C THR A 75 -4.04 5.65 -10.73
N MET A 76 -4.53 6.70 -10.08
CA MET A 76 -4.38 6.92 -8.65
C MET A 76 -5.40 6.08 -7.90
N VAL A 77 -4.95 5.15 -7.06
CA VAL A 77 -5.81 4.29 -6.25
C VAL A 77 -5.76 4.75 -4.80
N ASN A 78 -6.87 5.30 -4.31
CA ASN A 78 -7.01 5.81 -2.94
C ASN A 78 -7.81 4.82 -2.09
N VAL A 79 -7.17 4.24 -1.06
CA VAL A 79 -7.81 3.35 -0.10
C VAL A 79 -8.26 4.16 1.11
N TRP A 80 -9.56 4.10 1.40
CA TRP A 80 -10.20 4.91 2.41
C TRP A 80 -11.22 4.13 3.24
N GLY A 81 -11.77 4.74 4.28
CA GLY A 81 -12.80 4.13 5.13
C GLY A 81 -13.82 5.15 5.63
N THR A 82 -15.04 4.69 5.93
CA THR A 82 -16.16 5.54 6.37
C THR A 82 -15.88 6.21 7.72
N PHE A 83 -15.07 5.58 8.58
CA PHE A 83 -14.67 6.11 9.89
C PHE A 83 -13.45 7.04 9.85
N CYS A 84 -12.84 7.28 8.68
CA CYS A 84 -11.55 7.95 8.53
C CYS A 84 -11.73 9.47 8.24
N PRO A 85 -11.57 10.37 9.24
CA PRO A 85 -11.74 11.81 9.01
C PRO A 85 -10.79 12.40 7.96
N PRO A 86 -9.44 12.13 7.99
CA PRO A 86 -8.55 12.69 6.98
C PRO A 86 -8.86 12.18 5.56
N CYS A 87 -9.41 10.95 5.40
CA CYS A 87 -9.85 10.48 4.11
C CYS A 87 -10.97 11.35 3.53
N LYS A 88 -11.95 11.71 4.38
CA LYS A 88 -13.09 12.55 3.97
C LYS A 88 -12.66 13.99 3.69
N GLU A 89 -11.65 14.49 4.39
CA GLU A 89 -11.12 15.83 4.19
C GLU A 89 -10.41 15.99 2.85
N GLU A 90 -9.71 14.95 2.36
CA GLU A 90 -9.01 15.01 1.05
C GLU A 90 -9.91 14.72 -0.15
N MET A 91 -11.08 14.07 0.02
CA MET A 91 -11.95 13.66 -1.09
C MET A 91 -12.36 14.78 -2.04
N PRO A 92 -12.71 16.01 -1.59
CA PRO A 92 -13.03 17.09 -2.51
C PRO A 92 -11.86 17.49 -3.41
N ASP A 93 -10.64 17.43 -2.89
CA ASP A 93 -9.41 17.69 -3.64
C ASP A 93 -9.15 16.60 -4.68
N LEU A 94 -9.37 15.33 -4.30
CA LEU A 94 -9.29 14.19 -5.22
C LEU A 94 -10.34 14.30 -6.34
N ALA A 95 -11.57 14.69 -6.03
CA ALA A 95 -12.63 14.90 -7.02
C ALA A 95 -12.25 16.00 -8.04
N ALA A 96 -11.64 17.08 -7.56
CA ALA A 96 -11.14 18.15 -8.42
C ALA A 96 -9.99 17.66 -9.32
N LEU A 97 -9.02 16.94 -8.75
CA LEU A 97 -7.89 16.37 -9.50
C LEU A 97 -8.34 15.36 -10.54
N HIS A 98 -9.32 14.49 -10.22
CA HIS A 98 -9.87 13.55 -11.18
C HIS A 98 -10.36 14.24 -12.45
N THR A 99 -11.03 15.39 -12.29
CA THR A 99 -11.53 16.18 -13.41
C THR A 99 -10.39 16.91 -14.16
N GLU A 100 -9.48 17.53 -13.42
CA GLU A 100 -8.39 18.34 -14.00
C GLU A 100 -7.37 17.51 -14.79
N TYR A 101 -7.10 16.29 -14.33
CA TYR A 101 -6.08 15.43 -14.91
C TYR A 101 -6.62 14.42 -15.92
N ALA A 102 -7.94 14.36 -16.15
CA ALA A 102 -8.57 13.43 -17.08
C ALA A 102 -7.99 13.54 -18.50
N GLU A 103 -7.83 14.78 -19.01
CA GLU A 103 -7.26 15.00 -20.35
C GLU A 103 -5.78 14.68 -20.46
N LYS A 104 -5.06 14.57 -19.32
CA LYS A 104 -3.68 14.11 -19.27
C LYS A 104 -3.56 12.57 -19.23
N GLY A 105 -4.68 11.86 -19.21
CA GLY A 105 -4.75 10.40 -19.12
C GLY A 105 -4.64 9.86 -17.69
N VAL A 106 -4.97 10.67 -16.68
CA VAL A 106 -5.02 10.23 -15.28
C VAL A 106 -6.46 10.01 -14.85
N GLN A 107 -6.71 8.92 -14.15
CA GLN A 107 -7.95 8.72 -13.42
C GLN A 107 -7.69 8.49 -11.93
N ILE A 108 -8.73 8.65 -11.12
CA ILE A 108 -8.72 8.25 -9.71
C ILE A 108 -9.74 7.12 -9.52
N VAL A 109 -9.37 6.13 -8.71
CA VAL A 109 -10.24 5.03 -8.27
C VAL A 109 -10.14 4.94 -6.76
N GLY A 110 -11.27 4.91 -6.06
CA GLY A 110 -11.32 4.66 -4.62
C GLY A 110 -11.46 3.17 -4.32
N ILE A 111 -11.00 2.73 -3.15
CA ILE A 111 -11.34 1.44 -2.56
C ILE A 111 -11.82 1.69 -1.14
N VAL A 112 -13.06 1.33 -0.83
CA VAL A 112 -13.63 1.43 0.52
C VAL A 112 -13.24 0.20 1.32
N SER A 113 -12.47 0.35 2.40
CA SER A 113 -11.84 -0.80 3.05
C SER A 113 -12.58 -1.37 4.26
N ASP A 114 -13.57 -0.65 4.80
CA ASP A 114 -14.22 -0.95 6.10
C ASP A 114 -15.69 -1.41 5.99
N VAL A 115 -16.13 -1.81 4.82
CA VAL A 115 -17.52 -2.19 4.55
C VAL A 115 -17.78 -3.71 4.58
N LEU A 116 -16.91 -4.47 5.23
CA LEU A 116 -17.09 -5.90 5.42
C LEU A 116 -17.51 -6.22 6.86
N THR A 117 -18.44 -7.14 7.00
CA THR A 117 -18.77 -7.78 8.28
C THR A 117 -17.69 -8.81 8.67
N GLN A 118 -17.77 -9.35 9.88
CA GLN A 118 -16.81 -10.34 10.37
C GLN A 118 -16.79 -11.66 9.58
N ASP A 119 -17.87 -11.99 8.90
CA ASP A 119 -17.97 -13.18 8.05
C ASP A 119 -17.56 -12.92 6.58
N GLY A 120 -17.11 -11.68 6.28
CA GLY A 120 -16.63 -11.29 4.97
C GLY A 120 -17.72 -10.89 3.96
N SER A 121 -18.98 -10.80 4.40
CA SER A 121 -20.05 -10.23 3.58
C SER A 121 -20.02 -8.70 3.64
N LEU A 122 -20.70 -8.04 2.71
CA LEU A 122 -20.84 -6.58 2.73
C LEU A 122 -21.81 -6.16 3.85
N ASP A 123 -21.42 -5.12 4.58
CA ASP A 123 -22.31 -4.40 5.49
C ASP A 123 -23.04 -3.30 4.69
N GLU A 124 -24.29 -3.56 4.34
CA GLU A 124 -25.09 -2.66 3.52
C GLU A 124 -25.27 -1.26 4.13
N ALA A 125 -25.25 -1.16 5.46
CA ALA A 125 -25.34 0.15 6.13
C ALA A 125 -24.05 0.96 5.92
N LEU A 126 -22.88 0.33 6.04
CA LEU A 126 -21.60 0.97 5.78
C LEU A 126 -21.41 1.29 4.29
N VAL A 127 -21.91 0.44 3.39
CA VAL A 127 -21.92 0.73 1.95
C VAL A 127 -22.77 1.97 1.65
N GLU A 128 -23.92 2.13 2.28
CA GLU A 128 -24.77 3.33 2.12
C GLU A 128 -24.13 4.58 2.72
N ASP A 129 -23.46 4.44 3.87
CA ASP A 129 -22.64 5.50 4.47
C ASP A 129 -21.53 5.94 3.51
N ALA A 130 -20.84 4.98 2.89
CA ALA A 130 -19.79 5.25 1.90
C ALA A 130 -20.34 6.02 0.67
N ARG A 131 -21.50 5.64 0.13
CA ARG A 131 -22.18 6.39 -0.94
C ARG A 131 -22.49 7.82 -0.54
N THR A 132 -23.01 7.99 0.67
CA THR A 132 -23.35 9.32 1.20
C THR A 132 -22.11 10.20 1.35
N ILE A 133 -21.01 9.64 1.86
CA ILE A 133 -19.74 10.35 2.02
C ILE A 133 -19.17 10.73 0.66
N ALA A 134 -19.08 9.80 -0.28
CA ALA A 134 -18.53 10.05 -1.61
C ALA A 134 -19.34 11.12 -2.36
N SER A 135 -20.67 10.99 -2.40
CA SER A 135 -21.54 11.97 -3.05
C SER A 135 -21.50 13.34 -2.38
N GLY A 136 -21.48 13.38 -1.05
CA GLY A 136 -21.37 14.63 -0.27
C GLY A 136 -20.03 15.35 -0.46
N SER A 137 -18.99 14.63 -0.84
CA SER A 137 -17.64 15.16 -1.14
C SER A 137 -17.46 15.52 -2.63
N GLY A 138 -18.49 15.37 -3.46
CA GLY A 138 -18.43 15.67 -4.90
C GLY A 138 -17.65 14.64 -5.71
N VAL A 139 -17.42 13.46 -5.18
CA VAL A 139 -16.69 12.36 -5.84
C VAL A 139 -17.51 11.84 -7.02
N THR A 140 -16.89 11.78 -8.20
CA THR A 140 -17.47 11.26 -9.44
C THR A 140 -16.69 10.07 -10.00
N TYR A 141 -15.54 9.77 -9.41
CA TYR A 141 -14.74 8.61 -9.77
C TYR A 141 -15.25 7.32 -9.10
N THR A 142 -14.97 6.20 -9.73
CA THR A 142 -15.38 4.87 -9.27
C THR A 142 -14.79 4.55 -7.90
N ASN A 143 -15.64 4.05 -6.99
CA ASN A 143 -15.23 3.52 -5.70
C ASN A 143 -15.57 2.04 -5.61
N LEU A 144 -14.52 1.20 -5.50
CA LEU A 144 -14.64 -0.25 -5.42
C LEU A 144 -14.95 -0.70 -4.00
N LEU A 145 -15.77 -1.72 -3.89
CA LEU A 145 -15.99 -2.49 -2.67
C LEU A 145 -14.92 -3.60 -2.57
N PRO A 146 -14.53 -4.02 -1.36
CA PRO A 146 -13.60 -5.11 -1.17
C PRO A 146 -14.11 -6.39 -1.84
N SER A 147 -13.25 -7.04 -2.60
CA SER A 147 -13.51 -8.35 -3.19
C SER A 147 -12.40 -9.31 -2.80
N GLN A 148 -12.61 -10.60 -3.03
CA GLN A 148 -11.61 -11.62 -2.74
C GLN A 148 -10.28 -11.36 -3.45
N ASP A 149 -10.35 -10.85 -4.69
CA ASP A 149 -9.18 -10.52 -5.49
C ASP A 149 -8.38 -9.34 -4.92
N LEU A 150 -9.06 -8.42 -4.20
CA LEU A 150 -8.44 -7.25 -3.57
C LEU A 150 -7.91 -7.51 -2.16
N TYR A 151 -8.24 -8.64 -1.51
CA TYR A 151 -7.84 -8.90 -0.12
C TYR A 151 -6.31 -8.94 0.06
N GLY A 152 -5.57 -9.46 -0.91
CA GLY A 152 -4.11 -9.48 -0.86
C GLY A 152 -3.49 -8.08 -0.85
N LEU A 153 -4.06 -7.17 -1.62
CA LEU A 153 -3.69 -5.75 -1.65
C LEU A 153 -4.09 -5.05 -0.35
N LEU A 154 -5.34 -5.18 0.06
CA LEU A 154 -5.87 -4.55 1.27
C LEU A 154 -5.15 -5.02 2.54
N GLY A 155 -4.68 -6.27 2.57
CA GLY A 155 -3.88 -6.81 3.66
C GLY A 155 -2.50 -6.17 3.83
N GLN A 156 -2.05 -5.38 2.86
CA GLN A 156 -0.80 -4.61 2.93
C GLN A 156 -1.01 -3.15 3.36
N ILE A 157 -2.27 -2.72 3.55
CA ILE A 157 -2.62 -1.36 3.96
C ILE A 157 -2.72 -1.30 5.49
N TYR A 158 -1.83 -0.55 6.12
CA TYR A 158 -1.73 -0.43 7.58
C TYR A 158 -2.25 0.90 8.14
N ALA A 159 -2.53 1.86 7.27
CA ALA A 159 -3.03 3.18 7.64
C ALA A 159 -3.98 3.71 6.58
N LEU A 160 -4.89 4.61 6.97
CA LEU A 160 -5.81 5.27 6.06
C LEU A 160 -5.70 6.81 6.20
N PRO A 161 -5.81 7.55 5.09
CA PRO A 161 -5.84 7.03 3.73
C PRO A 161 -4.48 6.48 3.31
N SER A 162 -4.48 5.53 2.39
CA SER A 162 -3.30 5.07 1.67
C SER A 162 -3.53 5.18 0.17
N THR A 163 -2.54 5.67 -0.54
CA THR A 163 -2.64 5.91 -1.98
C THR A 163 -1.45 5.31 -2.70
N PHE A 164 -1.70 4.63 -3.78
CA PHE A 164 -0.68 4.14 -4.70
C PHE A 164 -1.13 4.39 -6.14
N PHE A 165 -0.21 4.24 -7.07
CA PHE A 165 -0.47 4.49 -8.48
C PHE A 165 -0.18 3.23 -9.29
N VAL A 166 -0.93 3.05 -10.38
CA VAL A 166 -0.70 1.97 -11.33
C VAL A 166 -0.78 2.48 -12.76
N ASP A 167 -0.07 1.78 -13.65
CA ASP A 167 -0.16 1.98 -15.10
C ASP A 167 -1.41 1.30 -15.70
N GLU A 168 -1.59 1.40 -17.02
CA GLU A 168 -2.71 0.79 -17.75
C GLU A 168 -2.74 -0.74 -17.68
N THR A 169 -1.66 -1.39 -17.25
CA THR A 169 -1.54 -2.85 -17.09
C THR A 169 -1.67 -3.31 -15.64
N GLY A 170 -1.87 -2.36 -14.71
CA GLY A 170 -2.02 -2.61 -13.28
C GLY A 170 -0.71 -2.82 -12.53
N ASN A 171 0.44 -2.48 -13.12
CA ASN A 171 1.71 -2.46 -12.41
C ASN A 171 1.82 -1.20 -11.57
N GLN A 172 2.38 -1.32 -10.38
CA GLN A 172 2.60 -0.16 -9.52
C GLN A 172 3.64 0.79 -10.12
N VAL A 173 3.31 2.08 -10.09
CA VAL A 173 4.19 3.21 -10.44
C VAL A 173 4.50 3.97 -9.17
N GLY A 174 5.78 4.28 -8.93
CA GLY A 174 6.22 4.94 -7.71
C GLY A 174 6.02 4.08 -6.45
N THR A 175 5.64 4.70 -5.34
CA THR A 175 5.57 4.08 -4.01
C THR A 175 4.16 4.13 -3.41
N LEU A 176 3.98 3.48 -2.24
CA LEU A 176 2.78 3.64 -1.42
C LEU A 176 2.91 4.94 -0.58
N TYR A 177 1.94 5.81 -0.67
CA TYR A 177 1.82 7.02 0.12
C TYR A 177 0.82 6.80 1.26
N MET A 178 1.22 7.09 2.49
CA MET A 178 0.36 6.97 3.67
C MET A 178 0.01 8.36 4.20
N GLY A 179 -1.25 8.57 4.53
CA GLY A 179 -1.80 9.82 5.01
C GLY A 179 -2.31 10.74 3.90
N ALA A 180 -3.24 11.62 4.27
CA ALA A 180 -3.86 12.58 3.37
C ALA A 180 -2.88 13.65 2.89
N LYS A 181 -3.11 14.16 1.70
CA LYS A 181 -2.47 15.36 1.15
C LYS A 181 -3.55 16.30 0.65
N ASP A 182 -3.20 17.59 0.59
CA ASP A 182 -4.01 18.58 -0.11
C ASP A 182 -3.86 18.43 -1.64
N LYS A 183 -4.68 19.18 -2.37
CA LYS A 183 -4.72 19.16 -3.83
C LYS A 183 -3.34 19.40 -4.46
N ASP A 184 -2.61 20.42 -3.98
CA ASP A 184 -1.29 20.78 -4.54
C ASP A 184 -0.26 19.68 -4.28
N GLY A 185 -0.31 19.05 -3.09
CA GLY A 185 0.55 17.92 -2.75
C GLY A 185 0.29 16.69 -3.62
N TRP A 186 -0.96 16.38 -3.92
CA TRP A 186 -1.29 15.29 -4.85
C TRP A 186 -0.98 15.65 -6.30
N ALA A 187 -1.23 16.89 -6.73
CA ALA A 187 -0.88 17.35 -8.06
C ALA A 187 0.62 17.19 -8.35
N ALA A 188 1.48 17.56 -7.39
CA ALA A 188 2.93 17.40 -7.53
C ALA A 188 3.35 15.92 -7.68
N VAL A 189 2.73 15.00 -6.92
CA VAL A 189 2.99 13.56 -7.05
C VAL A 189 2.52 13.03 -8.41
N ILE A 190 1.32 13.43 -8.86
CA ILE A 190 0.78 12.99 -10.15
C ILE A 190 1.68 13.50 -11.30
N ASP A 191 2.10 14.77 -11.28
CA ASP A 191 2.95 15.34 -12.32
C ASP A 191 4.32 14.62 -12.36
N GLU A 192 4.94 14.29 -11.21
CA GLU A 192 6.18 13.52 -11.12
C GLU A 192 6.02 12.12 -11.74
N LEU A 193 4.95 11.38 -11.36
CA LEU A 193 4.74 10.01 -11.85
C LEU A 193 4.30 9.95 -13.31
N LEU A 194 3.67 10.99 -13.84
CA LEU A 194 3.36 11.07 -15.28
C LEU A 194 4.64 11.12 -16.13
N GLU A 195 5.72 11.75 -15.63
CA GLU A 195 7.03 11.76 -16.31
C GLU A 195 7.67 10.36 -16.36
N GLU A 196 7.32 9.46 -15.41
CA GLU A 196 7.84 8.09 -15.39
C GLU A 196 7.14 7.15 -16.37
N VAL A 197 5.88 7.45 -16.76
CA VAL A 197 5.04 6.60 -17.63
C VAL A 197 4.88 7.16 -19.05
N GLU A 198 5.51 8.29 -19.39
CA GLU A 198 5.61 8.83 -20.75
C GLU A 198 6.75 8.17 -21.54
#